data_a6fdf7f1073236245030bb2de4c14458
#
_entry.id   a6fdf7f1073236245030bb2de4c14458
#
_cell.length_a   1.000
_cell.length_b   1.000
_cell.length_c   1.000
_cell.angle_alpha   90.00
_cell.angle_beta   90.00
_cell.angle_gamma   90.00
#
_symmetry.space_group_name_H-M   'P 1'
#
loop_
_entity.id
_entity.type
_entity.pdbx_description
1 polymer ?
#
loop_
_entity_poly.entity_id
_entity_poly.type
_entity_poly.pdbx_seq_one_letter_code
_entity_poly.pdbx_strand_id
1 'polypeptide(L)'
;SRIFADVPSYYFVATSIPLNQMKNDSFLRINQIGLENLRFEGAEEIEEEERLKWRNGIIESMKKMGNYISKNGKIEIIDDRLFKTEIAFPSDITEGKYIVDTLLLKNNNVIGSKRSFINVSKSGLGERVYLFATKSGLSYGIIAVIAAMLFGFLVNEAIRKINA
;
A
#
# COMPACT_ATOMS: atom_id res chain seq x y z
N SER A 1 -9.50 -13.63 -20.28
CA SER A 1 -8.80 -12.82 -19.28
C SER A 1 -8.70 -11.40 -19.80
N ARG A 2 -9.27 -10.44 -19.09
CA ARG A 2 -9.21 -9.02 -19.47
C ARG A 2 -8.25 -8.32 -18.53
N ILE A 3 -7.39 -7.47 -19.06
CA ILE A 3 -6.36 -6.76 -18.32
C ILE A 3 -6.80 -5.29 -18.20
N PHE A 4 -6.95 -4.82 -16.97
CA PHE A 4 -7.08 -3.40 -16.68
C PHE A 4 -5.70 -2.85 -16.33
N ALA A 5 -5.32 -1.75 -16.93
CA ALA A 5 -4.13 -1.00 -16.59
C ALA A 5 -4.46 0.06 -15.53
N ASP A 6 -3.44 0.58 -14.86
CA ASP A 6 -3.52 1.68 -13.89
C ASP A 6 -4.50 1.49 -12.73
N VAL A 7 -4.73 0.22 -12.35
CA VAL A 7 -5.47 -0.10 -11.12
C VAL A 7 -4.55 0.16 -9.92
N PRO A 8 -4.86 1.14 -9.05
CA PRO A 8 -4.04 1.40 -7.88
C PRO A 8 -3.97 0.16 -6.97
N SER A 9 -2.79 -0.23 -6.51
CA SER A 9 -2.63 -1.33 -5.55
C SER A 9 -3.11 -0.97 -4.15
N TYR A 10 -3.22 0.32 -3.84
CA TYR A 10 -3.75 0.86 -2.60
C TYR A 10 -4.42 2.20 -2.86
N TYR A 11 -5.54 2.46 -2.18
CA TYR A 11 -6.26 3.72 -2.30
C TYR A 11 -6.78 4.19 -0.94
N PHE A 12 -6.46 5.43 -0.60
CA PHE A 12 -6.90 6.09 0.62
C PHE A 12 -7.09 7.58 0.38
N VAL A 13 -8.13 8.14 0.97
CA VAL A 13 -8.41 9.58 0.95
C VAL A 13 -8.49 10.10 2.38
N ALA A 14 -7.79 11.18 2.67
CA ALA A 14 -7.94 11.93 3.91
C ALA A 14 -8.40 13.36 3.61
N THR A 15 -9.28 13.89 4.44
CA THR A 15 -9.87 15.20 4.24
C THR A 15 -10.00 15.95 5.56
N SER A 16 -9.90 17.28 5.52
CA SER A 16 -10.17 18.15 6.67
C SER A 16 -11.68 18.41 6.87
N ILE A 17 -12.46 18.29 5.79
CA ILE A 17 -13.93 18.41 5.79
C ILE A 17 -14.53 17.19 5.10
N PRO A 18 -15.74 16.76 5.48
CA PRO A 18 -16.40 15.63 4.82
C PRO A 18 -16.57 15.84 3.32
N LEU A 19 -16.35 14.79 2.50
CA LEU A 19 -16.45 14.88 1.02
C LEU A 19 -17.83 15.34 0.55
N ASN A 20 -18.90 14.97 1.24
CA ASN A 20 -20.26 15.40 0.93
C ASN A 20 -20.52 16.90 1.11
N GLN A 21 -19.63 17.60 1.81
CA GLN A 21 -19.65 19.05 1.91
C GLN A 21 -18.88 19.76 0.81
N MET A 22 -18.12 19.01 0.01
CA MET A 22 -17.43 19.49 -1.18
C MET A 22 -18.44 19.56 -2.34
N LYS A 23 -18.96 20.74 -2.62
CA LYS A 23 -20.04 20.99 -3.61
C LYS A 23 -19.61 20.83 -5.09
N ASN A 24 -18.43 20.29 -5.37
CA ASN A 24 -17.90 20.21 -6.74
C ASN A 24 -17.64 18.77 -7.16
N ASP A 25 -18.69 18.10 -7.61
CA ASP A 25 -18.62 16.72 -8.13
C ASP A 25 -17.64 16.59 -9.32
N SER A 26 -17.56 17.61 -10.16
CA SER A 26 -16.60 17.62 -11.28
C SER A 26 -15.16 17.59 -10.79
N PHE A 27 -14.86 18.33 -9.72
CA PHE A 27 -13.54 18.32 -9.10
C PHE A 27 -13.18 16.93 -8.53
N LEU A 28 -14.11 16.30 -7.81
CA LEU A 28 -13.90 14.95 -7.26
C LEU A 28 -13.65 13.93 -8.39
N ARG A 29 -14.42 14.00 -9.47
CA ARG A 29 -14.30 13.11 -10.62
C ARG A 29 -12.99 13.31 -11.41
N ILE A 30 -12.56 14.56 -11.62
CA ILE A 30 -11.32 14.87 -12.34
C ILE A 30 -10.10 14.38 -11.55
N ASN A 31 -10.09 14.58 -10.24
CA ASN A 31 -8.99 14.21 -9.38
C ASN A 31 -9.12 12.78 -8.81
N GLN A 32 -10.12 12.01 -9.26
CA GLN A 32 -10.38 10.64 -8.80
C GLN A 32 -10.49 10.53 -7.27
N ILE A 33 -11.14 11.51 -6.63
CA ILE A 33 -11.33 11.54 -5.19
C ILE A 33 -12.63 10.82 -4.82
N GLY A 34 -12.51 9.77 -4.02
CA GLY A 34 -13.59 8.83 -3.69
C GLY A 34 -13.55 7.58 -4.60
N LEU A 35 -13.90 6.43 -4.04
CA LEU A 35 -13.86 5.15 -4.76
C LEU A 35 -14.78 5.15 -5.98
N GLU A 36 -15.88 5.90 -5.90
CA GLU A 36 -16.84 6.09 -6.99
C GLU A 36 -16.26 6.83 -8.18
N ASN A 37 -15.21 7.61 -7.98
CA ASN A 37 -14.57 8.43 -9.01
C ASN A 37 -13.32 7.80 -9.62
N LEU A 38 -12.88 6.64 -9.11
CA LEU A 38 -11.73 5.93 -9.67
C LEU A 38 -11.97 5.51 -11.11
N ARG A 39 -10.98 5.69 -11.96
CA ARG A 39 -10.98 5.27 -13.36
C ARG A 39 -9.89 4.22 -13.55
N PHE A 40 -10.19 3.19 -14.29
CA PHE A 40 -9.24 2.15 -14.68
C PHE A 40 -9.12 2.18 -16.20
N GLU A 41 -7.91 2.25 -16.72
CA GLU A 41 -7.64 2.20 -18.15
C GLU A 41 -7.63 0.77 -18.65
N GLY A 42 -7.84 0.56 -19.95
CA GLY A 42 -7.60 -0.73 -20.59
C GLY A 42 -8.80 -1.56 -20.97
N ALA A 43 -9.97 -0.94 -21.15
CA ALA A 43 -11.13 -1.64 -21.70
C ALA A 43 -11.90 -0.76 -22.73
N GLU A 44 -11.18 -0.12 -23.64
CA GLU A 44 -11.76 0.75 -24.67
C GLU A 44 -12.73 0.03 -25.61
N GLU A 45 -12.66 -1.30 -25.69
CA GLU A 45 -13.52 -2.15 -26.54
C GLU A 45 -14.73 -2.74 -25.80
N ILE A 46 -15.01 -2.31 -24.56
CA ILE A 46 -16.11 -2.87 -23.75
C ILE A 46 -17.23 -1.85 -23.63
N GLU A 47 -18.47 -2.32 -23.71
CA GLU A 47 -19.65 -1.50 -23.44
C GLU A 47 -19.60 -0.87 -22.04
N GLU A 48 -20.14 0.33 -21.90
CA GLU A 48 -20.10 1.14 -20.67
C GLU A 48 -20.65 0.37 -19.46
N GLU A 49 -21.74 -0.38 -19.65
CA GLU A 49 -22.38 -1.17 -18.59
C GLU A 49 -21.46 -2.29 -18.09
N GLU A 50 -20.82 -3.02 -19.00
CA GLU A 50 -19.88 -4.08 -18.67
C GLU A 50 -18.64 -3.51 -17.96
N ARG A 51 -18.14 -2.37 -18.43
CA ARG A 51 -17.01 -1.66 -17.80
C ARG A 51 -17.30 -1.27 -16.37
N LEU A 52 -18.48 -0.72 -16.09
CA LEU A 52 -18.91 -0.37 -14.74
C LEU A 52 -19.02 -1.61 -13.84
N LYS A 53 -19.51 -2.72 -14.35
CA LYS A 53 -19.60 -3.98 -13.61
C LYS A 53 -18.22 -4.49 -13.20
N TRP A 54 -17.28 -4.52 -14.12
CA TRP A 54 -15.89 -4.93 -13.83
C TRP A 54 -15.20 -3.99 -12.85
N ARG A 55 -15.33 -2.69 -13.06
CA ARG A 55 -14.78 -1.67 -12.15
C ARG A 55 -15.30 -1.87 -10.72
N ASN A 56 -16.60 -2.02 -10.55
CA ASN A 56 -17.20 -2.25 -9.24
C ASN A 56 -16.73 -3.56 -8.61
N GLY A 57 -16.58 -4.62 -9.40
CA GLY A 57 -16.01 -5.89 -8.94
C GLY A 57 -14.58 -5.76 -8.42
N ILE A 58 -13.72 -4.99 -9.12
CA ILE A 58 -12.35 -4.71 -8.69
C ILE A 58 -12.36 -3.93 -7.38
N ILE A 59 -13.15 -2.85 -7.30
CA ILE A 59 -13.24 -2.03 -6.09
C ILE A 59 -13.67 -2.86 -4.88
N GLU A 60 -14.71 -3.69 -5.03
CA GLU A 60 -15.18 -4.55 -3.93
C GLU A 60 -14.14 -5.62 -3.53
N SER A 61 -13.41 -6.18 -4.48
CA SER A 61 -12.31 -7.11 -4.19
C SER A 61 -11.19 -6.43 -3.40
N MET A 62 -10.77 -5.24 -3.83
CA MET A 62 -9.70 -4.47 -3.17
C MET A 62 -10.11 -3.97 -1.78
N LYS A 63 -11.41 -3.65 -1.58
CA LYS A 63 -11.95 -3.37 -0.24
C LYS A 63 -11.87 -4.56 0.69
N LYS A 64 -12.25 -5.76 0.20
CA LYS A 64 -12.17 -7.00 0.99
C LYS A 64 -10.74 -7.34 1.40
N MET A 65 -9.77 -7.02 0.57
CA MET A 65 -8.34 -7.18 0.87
C MET A 65 -7.80 -6.10 1.82
N GLY A 66 -8.58 -5.06 2.14
CA GLY A 66 -8.12 -3.93 2.95
C GLY A 66 -7.22 -2.93 2.20
N ASN A 67 -7.07 -3.08 0.88
CA ASN A 67 -6.25 -2.20 0.06
C ASN A 67 -6.97 -0.91 -0.34
N TYR A 68 -8.30 -0.93 -0.43
CA TYR A 68 -9.12 0.26 -0.68
C TYR A 68 -9.90 0.62 0.57
N ILE A 69 -9.57 1.76 1.15
CA ILE A 69 -10.17 2.21 2.40
C ILE A 69 -11.42 3.04 2.09
N SER A 70 -12.59 2.52 2.45
CA SER A 70 -13.89 3.19 2.21
C SER A 70 -14.13 4.37 3.14
N LYS A 71 -13.56 4.34 4.35
CA LYS A 71 -13.69 5.42 5.32
C LYS A 71 -12.61 6.45 5.11
N ASN A 72 -13.01 7.69 4.86
CA ASN A 72 -12.06 8.78 4.72
C ASN A 72 -11.27 9.02 6.01
N GLY A 73 -9.97 9.19 5.87
CA GLY A 73 -9.12 9.64 6.96
C GLY A 73 -9.40 11.10 7.33
N LYS A 74 -9.08 11.46 8.55
CA LYS A 74 -9.16 12.83 9.02
C LYS A 74 -7.81 13.51 8.91
N ILE A 75 -7.80 14.73 8.39
CA ILE A 75 -6.66 15.63 8.46
C ILE A 75 -6.82 16.52 9.68
N GLU A 76 -5.83 16.52 10.56
CA GLU A 76 -5.72 17.45 11.68
C GLU A 76 -4.87 18.64 11.24
N ILE A 77 -5.36 19.85 11.53
CA ILE A 77 -4.61 21.09 11.31
C ILE A 77 -4.09 21.57 12.66
N ILE A 78 -2.77 21.75 12.74
CA ILE A 78 -2.06 22.14 13.97
C ILE A 78 -1.53 23.56 13.76
N ASP A 79 -1.92 24.46 14.63
CA ASP A 79 -1.50 25.88 14.65
C ASP A 79 -1.65 26.60 13.30
N ASP A 80 -2.67 26.24 12.53
CA ASP A 80 -2.97 26.77 11.17
C ASP A 80 -1.80 26.71 10.16
N ARG A 81 -0.78 25.89 10.45
CA ARG A 81 0.47 25.81 9.67
C ARG A 81 0.82 24.40 9.25
N LEU A 82 0.50 23.42 10.06
CA LEU A 82 0.83 22.03 9.82
C LEU A 82 -0.44 21.21 9.65
N PHE A 83 -0.39 20.23 8.79
CA PHE A 83 -1.43 19.22 8.69
C PHE A 83 -0.84 17.84 8.93
N LYS A 84 -1.60 17.02 9.64
CA LYS A 84 -1.25 15.63 9.96
C LYS A 84 -2.39 14.71 9.55
N THR A 85 -2.06 13.59 8.96
CA THR A 85 -2.98 12.45 8.79
C THR A 85 -2.22 11.15 8.99
N GLU A 86 -2.96 10.10 9.33
CA GLU A 86 -2.41 8.76 9.52
C GLU A 86 -2.89 7.87 8.38
N ILE A 87 -1.97 7.15 7.77
CA ILE A 87 -2.22 6.20 6.69
C ILE A 87 -1.89 4.82 7.21
N ALA A 88 -2.89 3.94 7.33
CA ALA A 88 -2.71 2.56 7.75
C ALA A 88 -2.53 1.67 6.51
N PHE A 89 -1.35 1.14 6.32
CA PHE A 89 -1.09 0.15 5.29
C PHE A 89 -1.37 -1.26 5.82
N PRO A 90 -2.05 -2.13 5.07
CA PRO A 90 -2.17 -3.55 5.42
C PRO A 90 -0.80 -4.24 5.39
N SER A 91 -0.65 -5.33 6.16
CA SER A 91 0.63 -6.04 6.30
C SER A 91 1.10 -6.73 5.02
N ASP A 92 0.18 -7.02 4.12
CA ASP A 92 0.39 -7.68 2.83
C ASP A 92 0.42 -6.72 1.65
N ILE A 93 0.52 -5.40 1.93
CA ILE A 93 0.62 -4.39 0.87
C ILE A 93 1.78 -4.67 -0.09
N THR A 94 1.56 -4.42 -1.35
CA THR A 94 2.58 -4.56 -2.39
C THR A 94 3.73 -3.57 -2.16
N GLU A 95 4.97 -4.06 -2.21
CA GLU A 95 6.14 -3.20 -2.14
C GLU A 95 6.23 -2.29 -3.35
N GLY A 96 6.66 -1.06 -3.13
CA GLY A 96 6.83 -0.11 -4.22
C GLY A 96 6.70 1.34 -3.81
N LYS A 97 6.59 2.19 -4.84
CA LYS A 97 6.50 3.64 -4.70
C LYS A 97 5.04 4.07 -4.78
N TYR A 98 4.52 4.60 -3.68
CA TYR A 98 3.17 5.12 -3.58
C TYR A 98 3.15 6.62 -3.80
N ILE A 99 2.19 7.08 -4.58
CA ILE A 99 2.00 8.50 -4.89
C ILE A 99 1.04 9.08 -3.86
N VAL A 100 1.40 10.22 -3.29
CA VAL A 100 0.55 11.00 -2.39
C VAL A 100 0.33 12.38 -3.01
N ASP A 101 -0.89 12.61 -3.47
CA ASP A 101 -1.31 13.91 -3.98
C ASP A 101 -1.99 14.70 -2.88
N THR A 102 -1.39 15.82 -2.50
CA THR A 102 -1.93 16.75 -1.52
C THR A 102 -2.52 17.95 -2.23
N LEU A 103 -3.79 18.22 -1.98
CA LEU A 103 -4.52 19.34 -2.58
C LEU A 103 -4.95 20.32 -1.50
N LEU A 104 -4.61 21.58 -1.68
CA LEU A 104 -5.07 22.68 -0.83
C LEU A 104 -6.25 23.38 -1.52
N LEU A 105 -7.37 23.41 -0.81
CA LEU A 105 -8.63 23.99 -1.32
C LEU A 105 -9.01 25.25 -0.56
N LYS A 106 -9.47 26.26 -1.28
CA LYS A 106 -10.10 27.46 -0.72
C LYS A 106 -11.37 27.75 -1.52
N ASN A 107 -12.52 27.82 -0.85
CA ASN A 107 -13.82 28.06 -1.50
C ASN A 107 -14.08 27.08 -2.67
N ASN A 108 -13.78 25.81 -2.46
CA ASN A 108 -13.87 24.73 -3.46
C ASN A 108 -12.96 24.87 -4.71
N ASN A 109 -12.00 25.79 -4.69
CA ASN A 109 -10.99 25.93 -5.74
C ASN A 109 -9.65 25.41 -5.22
N VAL A 110 -8.90 24.71 -6.09
CA VAL A 110 -7.53 24.30 -5.79
C VAL A 110 -6.62 25.52 -5.84
N ILE A 111 -6.03 25.85 -4.70
CA ILE A 111 -5.05 26.96 -4.59
C ILE A 111 -3.62 26.46 -4.49
N GLY A 112 -3.42 25.15 -4.30
CA GLY A 112 -2.11 24.53 -4.28
C GLY A 112 -2.21 23.02 -4.41
N SER A 113 -1.21 22.41 -5.04
CA SER A 113 -1.08 20.97 -5.15
C SER A 113 0.37 20.57 -4.96
N LYS A 114 0.59 19.42 -4.32
CA LYS A 114 1.92 18.82 -4.14
C LYS A 114 1.84 17.33 -4.30
N ARG A 115 2.68 16.78 -5.17
CA ARG A 115 2.90 15.34 -5.29
C ARG A 115 4.12 14.93 -4.47
N SER A 116 3.94 13.93 -3.65
CA SER A 116 4.97 13.32 -2.81
C SER A 116 4.96 11.81 -3.02
N PHE A 117 6.00 11.13 -2.56
CA PHE A 117 6.13 9.69 -2.72
C PHE A 117 6.47 9.04 -1.39
N ILE A 118 5.83 7.90 -1.12
CA ILE A 118 6.15 7.02 -0.01
C ILE A 118 6.70 5.73 -0.60
N ASN A 119 7.91 5.36 -0.22
CA ASN A 119 8.47 4.06 -0.58
C ASN A 119 8.07 3.04 0.49
N VAL A 120 7.31 2.04 0.09
CA VAL A 120 6.90 0.94 0.94
C VAL A 120 7.80 -0.25 0.64
N SER A 121 8.47 -0.74 1.65
CA SER A 121 9.27 -1.96 1.62
C SER A 121 8.94 -2.82 2.83
N LYS A 122 8.95 -4.13 2.65
CA LYS A 122 8.83 -5.04 3.78
C LYS A 122 10.11 -5.00 4.58
N SER A 123 10.00 -4.73 5.88
CA SER A 123 11.13 -4.79 6.81
C SER A 123 10.95 -6.01 7.71
N GLY A 124 12.00 -6.79 7.86
CA GLY A 124 11.96 -7.95 8.76
C GLY A 124 13.27 -8.73 8.77
N LEU A 125 13.30 -9.77 9.60
CA LEU A 125 14.46 -10.67 9.66
C LEU A 125 14.77 -11.30 8.29
N GLY A 126 13.73 -11.66 7.53
CA GLY A 126 13.87 -12.23 6.19
C GLY A 126 14.58 -11.29 5.21
N GLU A 127 14.24 -10.01 5.20
CA GLU A 127 14.92 -9.01 4.36
C GLU A 127 16.39 -8.85 4.77
N ARG A 128 16.68 -8.75 6.07
CA ARG A 128 18.05 -8.64 6.56
C ARG A 128 18.90 -9.84 6.18
N VAL A 129 18.34 -11.04 6.32
CA VAL A 129 19.00 -12.29 5.90
C VAL A 129 19.24 -12.29 4.38
N TYR A 130 18.23 -11.93 3.59
CA TYR A 130 18.36 -11.83 2.14
C TYR A 130 19.41 -10.81 1.72
N LEU A 131 19.39 -9.61 2.28
CA LEU A 131 20.38 -8.57 1.99
C LEU A 131 21.79 -9.00 2.42
N PHE A 132 21.91 -9.69 3.55
CA PHE A 132 23.20 -10.23 3.98
C PHE A 132 23.70 -11.34 3.06
N ALA A 133 22.82 -12.24 2.63
CA ALA A 133 23.16 -13.31 1.68
C ALA A 133 23.61 -12.76 0.31
N THR A 134 22.95 -11.69 -0.18
CA THR A 134 23.25 -11.11 -1.50
C THR A 134 24.45 -10.15 -1.49
N LYS A 135 24.60 -9.34 -0.42
CA LYS A 135 25.71 -8.38 -0.32
C LYS A 135 27.01 -9.01 0.17
N SER A 136 26.94 -10.06 0.97
CA SER A 136 28.09 -10.68 1.65
C SER A 136 28.00 -12.20 1.60
N GLY A 137 27.79 -12.77 0.40
CA GLY A 137 27.51 -14.19 0.19
C GLY A 137 28.58 -15.14 0.81
N LEU A 138 29.86 -14.77 0.77
CA LEU A 138 30.91 -15.55 1.39
C LEU A 138 30.75 -15.63 2.92
N SER A 139 30.50 -14.48 3.58
CA SER A 139 30.28 -14.42 5.01
C SER A 139 29.01 -15.15 5.42
N TYR A 140 27.95 -15.02 4.62
CA TYR A 140 26.70 -15.75 4.84
C TYR A 140 26.93 -17.27 4.77
N GLY A 141 27.68 -17.76 3.78
CA GLY A 141 27.99 -19.17 3.63
C GLY A 141 28.78 -19.74 4.81
N ILE A 142 29.79 -19.01 5.30
CA ILE A 142 30.57 -19.43 6.48
C ILE A 142 29.68 -19.51 7.73
N ILE A 143 28.84 -18.47 7.97
CA ILE A 143 27.93 -18.45 9.12
C ILE A 143 26.92 -19.59 9.01
N ALA A 144 26.37 -19.87 7.83
CA ALA A 144 25.43 -20.96 7.63
C ALA A 144 26.04 -22.33 7.96
N VAL A 145 27.29 -22.57 7.56
CA VAL A 145 28.02 -23.82 7.87
C VAL A 145 28.24 -23.94 9.38
N ILE A 146 28.70 -22.89 10.04
CA ILE A 146 28.90 -22.89 11.50
C ILE A 146 27.58 -23.15 12.22
N ALA A 147 26.51 -22.49 11.81
CA ALA A 147 25.18 -22.70 12.38
C ALA A 147 24.70 -24.15 12.22
N ALA A 148 24.88 -24.74 11.03
CA ALA A 148 24.52 -26.14 10.77
C ALA A 148 25.31 -27.12 11.67
N MET A 149 26.61 -26.90 11.86
CA MET A 149 27.44 -27.71 12.76
C MET A 149 26.97 -27.61 14.21
N LEU A 150 26.67 -26.40 14.69
CA LEU A 150 26.16 -26.20 16.06
C LEU A 150 24.82 -26.87 16.26
N PHE A 151 23.88 -26.73 15.32
CA PHE A 151 22.59 -27.40 15.38
C PHE A 151 22.74 -28.93 15.37
N GLY A 152 23.58 -29.46 14.50
CA GLY A 152 23.86 -30.91 14.46
C GLY A 152 24.41 -31.42 15.79
N PHE A 153 25.35 -30.69 16.42
CA PHE A 153 25.91 -31.03 17.72
C PHE A 153 24.84 -30.99 18.82
N LEU A 154 24.03 -29.94 18.88
CA LEU A 154 22.96 -29.78 19.88
C LEU A 154 21.90 -30.89 19.76
N VAL A 155 21.48 -31.23 18.56
CA VAL A 155 20.51 -32.31 18.30
C VAL A 155 21.08 -33.66 18.75
N ASN A 156 22.35 -33.95 18.40
CA ASN A 156 23.01 -35.19 18.81
C ASN A 156 23.09 -35.31 20.35
N GLU A 157 23.46 -34.22 21.03
CA GLU A 157 23.54 -34.20 22.51
C GLU A 157 22.15 -34.38 23.16
N ALA A 158 21.13 -33.74 22.57
CA ALA A 158 19.75 -33.89 23.04
C ALA A 158 19.24 -35.33 22.91
N ILE A 159 19.48 -35.96 21.77
CA ILE A 159 19.08 -37.38 21.54
C ILE A 159 19.83 -38.32 22.50
N ARG A 160 21.12 -38.07 22.72
CA ARG A 160 21.93 -38.88 23.66
C ARG A 160 21.39 -38.82 25.10
N LYS A 161 20.90 -37.64 25.55
CA LYS A 161 20.28 -37.47 26.86
C LYS A 161 18.91 -38.10 27.01
N ILE A 162 18.15 -38.24 25.91
CA ILE A 162 16.84 -38.86 25.92
C ILE A 162 16.95 -40.42 25.95
N ASN A 163 18.03 -40.96 25.35
CA ASN A 163 18.25 -42.40 25.26
C ASN A 163 19.16 -42.98 26.37
N ALA A 164 19.60 -42.17 27.30
CA ALA A 164 20.34 -42.57 28.49
C ALA A 164 19.50 -42.53 29.74
#